data_6c301e51bf9967994f1ae9219dea28c6
#
_entry.id   6c301e51bf9967994f1ae9219dea28c6
#
_cell.length_a   1.000
_cell.length_b   1.000
_cell.length_c   1.000
_cell.angle_alpha   90.00
_cell.angle_beta   90.00
_cell.angle_gamma   90.00
#
_symmetry.space_group_name_H-M   'P 1'
#
loop_
_entity.id
_entity.type
_entity.pdbx_description
1 polymer ?
#
loop_
_entity_poly.entity_id
_entity_poly.type
_entity_poly.pdbx_seq_one_letter_code
_entity_poly.pdbx_strand_id
1 'polypeptide(L)'
;MMTAQYWLRQSGRKDTEMWNKQWERVDRFLKKYKLIERGDHILLGISGGADSVCLARYFLAKKESLALNLYAVHVNHMLRGDEAKRDEEFVRDFCRQWNIPLHVEYRDIKKESREKKCSEEEAGRLARYECFTNYAR
;
A
#
# COMPACT_ATOMS: atom_id res chain seq x y z
N MET A 1 7.03 -15.39 -12.21
CA MET A 1 6.41 -14.21 -11.59
C MET A 1 4.89 -14.36 -11.66
N MET A 2 4.22 -14.30 -10.52
CA MET A 2 2.75 -14.37 -10.50
C MET A 2 2.15 -13.07 -11.02
N THR A 3 1.34 -13.16 -12.07
CA THR A 3 0.65 -11.99 -12.62
C THR A 3 -0.62 -11.68 -11.81
N ALA A 4 -1.13 -10.46 -11.91
CA ALA A 4 -2.42 -10.11 -11.32
C ALA A 4 -3.54 -11.03 -11.83
N GLN A 5 -3.46 -11.48 -13.07
CA GLN A 5 -4.41 -12.44 -13.64
C GLN A 5 -4.37 -13.80 -12.94
N TYR A 6 -3.19 -14.24 -12.52
CA TYR A 6 -3.05 -15.46 -11.73
C TYR A 6 -3.78 -15.34 -10.39
N TRP A 7 -3.61 -14.21 -9.72
CA TRP A 7 -4.31 -13.90 -8.47
C TRP A 7 -5.82 -13.86 -8.64
N LEU A 8 -6.30 -13.24 -9.73
CA LEU A 8 -7.72 -13.15 -10.04
C LEU A 8 -8.34 -14.53 -10.27
N ARG A 9 -7.59 -15.47 -10.84
CA ARG A 9 -8.05 -16.86 -11.02
C ARG A 9 -8.15 -17.61 -9.69
N GLN A 10 -7.32 -17.28 -8.72
CA GLN A 10 -7.29 -17.96 -7.42
C GLN A 10 -8.36 -17.45 -6.44
N SER A 11 -8.79 -16.21 -6.59
CA SER A 11 -9.71 -15.57 -5.64
C SER A 11 -11.21 -15.78 -5.94
N GLY A 12 -11.57 -16.48 -7.02
CA GLY A 12 -12.95 -16.73 -7.38
C GLY A 12 -13.65 -15.57 -8.10
N ARG A 13 -14.78 -15.88 -8.75
CA ARG A 13 -15.47 -14.94 -9.63
C ARG A 13 -15.97 -13.65 -8.95
N LYS A 14 -16.48 -13.75 -7.73
CA LYS A 14 -17.04 -12.59 -7.02
C LYS A 14 -15.97 -11.56 -6.67
N ASP A 15 -14.82 -12.03 -6.23
CA ASP A 15 -13.69 -11.14 -5.90
C ASP A 15 -13.15 -10.47 -7.16
N THR A 16 -13.10 -11.19 -8.28
CA THR A 16 -12.65 -10.66 -9.56
C THR A 16 -13.53 -9.52 -10.05
N GLU A 17 -14.86 -9.67 -9.97
CA GLU A 17 -15.80 -8.61 -10.39
C GLU A 17 -15.68 -7.37 -9.53
N MET A 18 -15.57 -7.54 -8.21
CA MET A 18 -15.42 -6.42 -7.29
C MET A 18 -14.13 -5.66 -7.54
N TRP A 19 -13.04 -6.38 -7.78
CA TRP A 19 -11.74 -5.77 -8.07
C TRP A 19 -11.72 -5.04 -9.40
N ASN A 20 -12.36 -5.59 -10.42
CA ASN A 20 -12.47 -4.95 -11.72
C ASN A 20 -13.18 -3.59 -11.62
N LYS A 21 -14.25 -3.50 -10.84
CA LYS A 21 -14.97 -2.24 -10.61
C LYS A 21 -14.09 -1.20 -9.90
N GLN A 22 -13.37 -1.62 -8.87
CA GLN A 22 -12.46 -0.73 -8.15
C GLN A 22 -11.30 -0.29 -9.05
N TRP A 23 -10.75 -1.19 -9.84
CA TRP A 23 -9.68 -0.89 -10.78
C TRP A 23 -10.12 0.06 -11.88
N GLU A 24 -11.34 -0.07 -12.37
CA GLU A 24 -11.92 0.87 -13.34
C GLU A 24 -12.02 2.28 -12.76
N ARG A 25 -12.40 2.40 -11.49
CA ARG A 25 -12.42 3.71 -10.81
C ARG A 25 -11.03 4.32 -10.70
N VAL A 26 -10.06 3.52 -10.30
CA VAL A 26 -8.67 3.96 -10.22
C VAL A 26 -8.15 4.37 -11.60
N ASP A 27 -8.39 3.55 -12.62
CA ASP A 27 -8.01 3.86 -14.00
C ASP A 27 -8.57 5.21 -14.45
N ARG A 28 -9.87 5.44 -14.23
CA ARG A 28 -10.52 6.68 -14.63
C ARG A 28 -9.92 7.89 -13.90
N PHE A 29 -9.70 7.75 -12.61
CA PHE A 29 -9.10 8.80 -11.79
C PHE A 29 -7.69 9.15 -12.26
N LEU A 30 -6.85 8.14 -12.46
CA LEU A 30 -5.46 8.34 -12.88
C LEU A 30 -5.37 8.95 -14.29
N LYS A 31 -6.23 8.52 -15.21
CA LYS A 31 -6.28 9.07 -16.57
C LYS A 31 -6.79 10.51 -16.58
N LYS A 32 -7.84 10.79 -15.80
CA LYS A 32 -8.43 12.13 -15.72
C LYS A 32 -7.42 13.18 -15.25
N TYR A 33 -6.62 12.85 -14.25
CA TYR A 33 -5.66 13.77 -13.66
C TYR A 33 -4.23 13.58 -14.17
N LYS A 34 -4.01 12.66 -15.09
CA LYS A 34 -2.69 12.35 -15.67
C LYS A 34 -1.63 12.12 -14.60
N LEU A 35 -1.98 11.33 -13.57
CA LEU A 35 -1.13 11.15 -12.39
C LEU A 35 0.01 10.16 -12.60
N ILE A 36 -0.09 9.27 -13.57
CA ILE A 36 0.91 8.23 -13.79
C ILE A 36 1.34 8.21 -15.26
N GLU A 37 2.64 8.20 -15.46
CA GLU A 37 3.28 8.06 -16.77
C GLU A 37 4.11 6.79 -16.83
N ARG A 38 4.38 6.33 -18.05
CA ARG A 38 5.24 5.17 -18.26
C ARG A 38 6.63 5.40 -17.67
N GLY A 39 7.13 4.42 -16.94
CA GLY A 39 8.45 4.47 -16.31
C GLY A 39 8.47 5.12 -14.93
N ASP A 40 7.32 5.55 -14.42
CA ASP A 40 7.25 6.21 -13.12
C ASP A 40 7.72 5.30 -11.97
N HIS A 41 8.24 5.95 -10.94
CA HIS A 41 8.53 5.34 -9.65
C HIS A 41 7.37 5.59 -8.70
N ILE A 42 6.79 4.52 -8.16
CA ILE A 42 5.60 4.59 -7.32
C ILE A 42 5.92 4.06 -5.93
N LEU A 43 5.65 4.86 -4.93
CA LEU A 43 5.76 4.46 -3.53
C LEU A 43 4.37 4.11 -3.00
N LEU A 44 4.20 2.85 -2.60
CA LEU A 44 2.94 2.32 -2.09
C LEU A 44 2.96 2.27 -0.56
N GLY A 45 1.96 2.87 0.06
CA GLY A 45 1.72 2.70 1.48
C GLY A 45 0.84 1.48 1.71
N ILE A 46 1.38 0.44 2.31
CA ILE A 46 0.66 -0.80 2.56
C ILE A 46 0.46 -0.97 4.06
N SER A 47 -0.78 -0.87 4.51
CA SER A 47 -1.12 -0.96 5.92
C SER A 47 -1.50 -2.37 6.38
N GLY A 48 -1.67 -3.30 5.45
CA GLY A 48 -2.25 -4.62 5.73
C GLY A 48 -3.77 -4.65 5.58
N GLY A 49 -4.44 -3.50 5.45
CA GLY A 49 -5.86 -3.43 5.18
C GLY A 49 -6.21 -3.72 3.72
N ALA A 50 -7.47 -4.10 3.48
CA ALA A 50 -7.92 -4.52 2.16
C ALA A 50 -7.75 -3.45 1.09
N ASP A 51 -7.99 -2.18 1.42
CA ASP A 51 -7.90 -1.08 0.45
C ASP A 51 -6.47 -0.86 -0.04
N SER A 52 -5.50 -0.88 0.88
CA SER A 52 -4.10 -0.69 0.51
C SER A 52 -3.56 -1.86 -0.31
N VAL A 53 -3.98 -3.07 0.00
CA VAL A 53 -3.62 -4.27 -0.75
C VAL A 53 -4.25 -4.26 -2.15
N CYS A 54 -5.49 -3.83 -2.26
CA CYS A 54 -6.18 -3.69 -3.55
C CYS A 54 -5.45 -2.70 -4.46
N LEU A 55 -5.05 -1.56 -3.92
CA LEU A 55 -4.29 -0.56 -4.66
C LEU A 55 -2.92 -1.10 -5.09
N ALA A 56 -2.22 -1.80 -4.20
CA ALA A 56 -0.93 -2.41 -4.53
C ALA A 56 -1.07 -3.43 -5.67
N ARG A 57 -2.11 -4.25 -5.65
CA ARG A 57 -2.38 -5.21 -6.72
C ARG A 57 -2.72 -4.53 -8.04
N TYR A 58 -3.42 -3.42 -8.00
CA TYR A 58 -3.68 -2.63 -9.19
C TYR A 58 -2.37 -2.21 -9.87
N PHE A 59 -1.44 -1.63 -9.10
CA PHE A 59 -0.15 -1.22 -9.64
C PHE A 59 0.71 -2.39 -10.10
N LEU A 60 0.63 -3.53 -9.42
CA LEU A 60 1.30 -4.76 -9.87
C LEU A 60 0.76 -5.21 -11.24
N ALA A 61 -0.55 -5.11 -11.46
CA ALA A 61 -1.15 -5.44 -12.73
C ALA A 61 -0.69 -4.52 -13.87
N LYS A 62 -0.42 -3.25 -13.56
CA LYS A 62 0.03 -2.25 -14.54
C LYS A 62 1.54 -2.15 -14.66
N LYS A 63 2.28 -2.81 -13.79
CA LYS A 63 3.74 -2.69 -13.71
C LYS A 63 4.44 -2.95 -15.04
N GLU A 64 4.10 -4.03 -15.71
CA GLU A 64 4.75 -4.40 -16.97
C GLU A 64 4.33 -3.47 -18.12
N SER A 65 3.03 -3.24 -18.27
CA SER A 65 2.50 -2.43 -19.38
C SER A 65 2.95 -0.97 -19.32
N LEU A 66 3.14 -0.44 -18.12
CA LEU A 66 3.58 0.95 -17.92
C LEU A 66 5.04 1.06 -17.47
N ALA A 67 5.77 -0.04 -17.43
CA ALA A 67 7.17 -0.08 -16.98
C ALA A 67 7.37 0.63 -15.65
N LEU A 68 6.49 0.37 -14.67
CA LEU A 68 6.52 1.03 -13.36
C LEU A 68 7.59 0.42 -12.46
N ASN A 69 8.16 1.27 -11.61
CA ASN A 69 9.07 0.86 -10.55
C ASN A 69 8.32 1.01 -9.22
N LEU A 70 8.03 -0.11 -8.56
CA LEU A 70 7.21 -0.11 -7.35
C LEU A 70 8.08 -0.25 -6.10
N TYR A 71 7.78 0.56 -5.11
CA TYR A 71 8.40 0.53 -3.79
C TYR A 71 7.29 0.56 -2.75
N ALA A 72 7.50 -0.04 -1.59
CA ALA A 72 6.50 -0.05 -0.54
C ALA A 72 7.06 0.46 0.78
N VAL A 73 6.20 1.08 1.54
CA VAL A 73 6.47 1.49 2.91
C VAL A 73 5.31 1.05 3.80
N HIS A 74 5.65 0.55 4.97
CA HIS A 74 4.69 0.17 6.00
C HIS A 74 5.08 0.86 7.31
N VAL A 75 4.12 1.51 7.94
CA VAL A 75 4.32 2.13 9.25
C VAL A 75 3.69 1.23 10.31
N ASN A 76 4.52 0.69 11.20
CA ASN A 76 4.04 -0.04 12.38
C ASN A 76 3.83 0.99 13.50
N HIS A 77 2.59 1.15 13.93
CA HIS A 77 2.19 2.17 14.91
C HIS A 77 2.56 1.80 16.35
N MET A 78 3.16 0.63 16.56
CA MET A 78 3.57 0.14 17.88
C MET A 78 2.41 0.10 18.89
N LEU A 79 1.21 -0.15 18.41
CA LEU A 79 0.04 -0.30 19.25
C LEU A 79 0.05 -1.64 19.96
N ARG A 80 -0.58 -1.69 21.14
CA ARG A 80 -0.65 -2.93 21.93
C ARG A 80 -1.43 -4.01 21.21
N GLY A 81 -1.00 -5.27 21.37
CA GLY A 81 -1.63 -6.44 20.82
C GLY A 81 -0.90 -6.96 19.59
N ASP A 82 -1.43 -8.06 19.05
CA ASP A 82 -0.80 -8.77 17.95
C ASP A 82 -1.17 -8.23 16.57
N GLU A 83 -2.13 -7.31 16.48
CA GLU A 83 -2.60 -6.78 15.19
C GLU A 83 -1.49 -6.08 14.39
N ALA A 84 -0.74 -5.19 15.04
CA ALA A 84 0.34 -4.47 14.39
C ALA A 84 1.43 -5.44 13.88
N LYS A 85 1.71 -6.47 14.65
CA LYS A 85 2.67 -7.50 14.26
C LYS A 85 2.16 -8.35 13.10
N ARG A 86 0.89 -8.74 13.11
CA ARG A 86 0.26 -9.50 12.03
C ARG A 86 0.24 -8.69 10.74
N ASP A 87 -0.10 -7.41 10.83
CA ASP A 87 -0.11 -6.52 9.68
C ASP A 87 1.29 -6.40 9.07
N GLU A 88 2.30 -6.22 9.90
CA GLU A 88 3.68 -6.15 9.44
C GLU A 88 4.11 -7.46 8.76
N GLU A 89 3.83 -8.60 9.37
CA GLU A 89 4.17 -9.91 8.79
C GLU A 89 3.47 -10.11 7.44
N PHE A 90 2.20 -9.75 7.36
CA PHE A 90 1.44 -9.83 6.12
C PHE A 90 2.07 -8.96 5.03
N VAL A 91 2.41 -7.72 5.36
CA VAL A 91 3.01 -6.79 4.39
C VAL A 91 4.38 -7.28 3.94
N ARG A 92 5.20 -7.79 4.85
CA ARG A 92 6.51 -8.37 4.51
C ARG A 92 6.37 -9.55 3.56
N ASP A 93 5.45 -10.46 3.84
CA ASP A 93 5.21 -11.63 2.99
C ASP A 93 4.68 -11.22 1.62
N PHE A 94 3.74 -10.29 1.58
CA PHE A 94 3.18 -9.77 0.34
C PHE A 94 4.26 -9.14 -0.54
N CYS A 95 5.09 -8.27 0.03
CA CYS A 95 6.15 -7.61 -0.73
C CYS A 95 7.24 -8.58 -1.18
N ARG A 96 7.53 -9.58 -0.37
CA ARG A 96 8.49 -10.65 -0.76
C ARG A 96 7.95 -11.46 -1.92
N GLN A 97 6.67 -11.85 -1.86
CA GLN A 97 6.02 -12.62 -2.92
C GLN A 97 6.03 -11.88 -4.26
N TRP A 98 5.84 -10.59 -4.24
CA TRP A 98 5.74 -9.76 -5.45
C TRP A 98 7.02 -9.00 -5.80
N ASN A 99 8.11 -9.27 -5.09
CA ASN A 99 9.41 -8.61 -5.31
C ASN A 99 9.33 -7.09 -5.26
N ILE A 100 8.60 -6.57 -4.28
CA ILE A 100 8.50 -5.12 -4.04
C ILE A 100 9.47 -4.75 -2.92
N PRO A 101 10.46 -3.87 -3.17
CA PRO A 101 11.30 -3.37 -2.08
C PRO A 101 10.46 -2.71 -1.00
N LEU A 102 10.64 -3.12 0.24
CA LEU A 102 9.85 -2.68 1.37
C LEU A 102 10.72 -2.01 2.43
N HIS A 103 10.26 -0.86 2.90
CA HIS A 103 10.75 -0.26 4.14
C HIS A 103 9.67 -0.32 5.21
N VAL A 104 10.02 -0.79 6.40
CA VAL A 104 9.13 -0.79 7.56
C VAL A 104 9.64 0.25 8.55
N GLU A 105 8.78 1.18 8.93
CA GLU A 105 9.08 2.19 9.92
C GLU A 105 8.25 1.97 11.18
N TYR A 106 8.90 2.07 12.34
CA TYR A 106 8.25 1.92 13.64
C TYR A 106 8.04 3.29 14.26
N ARG A 107 6.79 3.61 14.60
CA ARG A 107 6.42 4.89 15.21
C ARG A 107 5.56 4.64 16.44
N ASP A 108 5.97 5.18 17.57
CA ASP A 108 5.17 5.12 18.79
C ASP A 108 4.06 6.18 18.72
N ILE A 109 2.92 5.78 18.15
CA ILE A 109 1.81 6.70 17.88
C ILE A 109 1.18 7.22 19.16
N LYS A 110 1.11 6.42 20.22
CA LYS A 110 0.57 6.88 21.51
C LYS A 110 1.41 8.01 22.08
N LYS A 111 2.72 7.86 22.02
CA LYS A 111 3.65 8.89 22.47
C LYS A 111 3.54 10.15 21.61
N GLU A 112 3.54 9.98 20.28
CA GLU A 112 3.42 11.10 19.35
C GLU A 112 2.09 11.85 19.50
N SER A 113 0.99 11.15 19.74
CA SER A 113 -0.30 11.80 19.96
C SER A 113 -0.30 12.67 21.22
N ARG A 114 0.35 12.20 22.27
CA ARG A 114 0.50 12.98 23.51
C ARG A 114 1.40 14.20 23.31
N GLU A 115 2.51 14.05 22.64
CA GLU A 115 3.45 15.14 22.37
C GLU A 115 2.84 16.21 21.47
N LYS A 116 2.10 15.81 20.45
CA LYS A 116 1.46 16.71 19.48
C LYS A 116 0.08 17.18 19.92
N LYS A 117 -0.42 16.70 21.05
CA LYS A 117 -1.75 17.03 21.61
C LYS A 117 -2.87 16.79 20.57
N CYS A 118 -2.83 15.65 19.90
CA CYS A 118 -3.82 15.25 18.92
C CYS A 118 -4.28 13.82 19.17
N SER A 119 -5.29 13.35 18.42
CA SER A 119 -5.75 11.97 18.51
C SER A 119 -4.71 10.99 17.99
N GLU A 120 -4.81 9.73 18.39
CA GLU A 120 -3.94 8.67 17.86
C GLU A 120 -4.13 8.52 16.35
N GLU A 121 -5.37 8.66 15.87
CA GLU A 121 -5.68 8.62 14.45
C GLU A 121 -4.95 9.72 13.67
N GLU A 122 -4.98 10.95 14.17
CA GLU A 122 -4.29 12.08 13.57
C GLU A 122 -2.77 11.92 13.63
N ALA A 123 -2.24 11.44 14.75
CA ALA A 123 -0.81 11.15 14.88
C ALA A 123 -0.36 10.09 13.89
N GLY A 124 -1.16 9.03 13.71
CA GLY A 124 -0.88 8.00 12.72
C GLY A 124 -0.88 8.53 11.28
N ARG A 125 -1.82 9.40 10.96
CA ARG A 125 -1.90 10.06 9.65
C ARG A 125 -0.65 10.90 9.39
N LEU A 126 -0.25 11.71 10.35
CA LEU A 126 0.95 12.55 10.24
C LEU A 126 2.21 11.71 10.09
N ALA A 127 2.33 10.62 10.84
CA ALA A 127 3.47 9.70 10.73
C ALA A 127 3.57 9.10 9.33
N ARG A 128 2.44 8.71 8.74
CA ARG A 128 2.43 8.19 7.38
C ARG A 128 2.89 9.23 6.37
N TYR A 129 2.42 10.47 6.48
CA TYR A 129 2.85 11.56 5.61
C TYR A 129 4.35 11.83 5.71
N GLU A 130 4.89 11.89 6.91
CA GLU A 130 6.32 12.09 7.12
C GLU A 130 7.13 10.95 6.50
N CYS A 131 6.69 9.72 6.70
CA CYS A 131 7.32 8.54 6.14
C CYS A 131 7.34 8.60 4.60
N PHE A 132 6.20 8.90 3.98
CA PHE A 132 6.12 9.05 2.53
C PHE A 132 7.02 10.15 2.01
N THR A 133 7.04 11.30 2.66
CA THR A 133 7.88 12.43 2.26
C THR A 133 9.36 12.05 2.30
N ASN A 134 9.78 11.33 3.33
CA ASN A 134 11.17 10.92 3.49
C ASN A 134 11.61 9.90 2.44
N TYR A 135 10.74 8.97 2.05
CA TYR A 135 11.08 7.90 1.12
C TYR A 135 10.78 8.24 -0.35
N ALA A 136 9.98 9.25 -0.62
CA ALA A 136 9.68 9.68 -1.99
C ALA A 136 10.78 10.54 -2.62
N ARG A 137 11.80 10.91 -1.86
CA ARG A 137 12.93 11.71 -2.34
C ARG A 137 13.98 10.89 -3.04
#